data_3162d2865f8fa534092ddd7c571375e2
#
_entry.id   3162d2865f8fa534092ddd7c571375e2
#
_cell.length_a   1.000
_cell.length_b   1.000
_cell.length_c   1.000
_cell.angle_alpha   90.00
_cell.angle_beta   90.00
_cell.angle_gamma   90.00
#
_symmetry.space_group_name_H-M   'P 1'
#
loop_
_entity.id
_entity.type
_entity.pdbx_description
1 polymer ?
#
loop_
_entity_poly.entity_id
_entity_poly.type
_entity_poly.pdbx_seq_one_letter_code
_entity_poly.pdbx_strand_id
1 'polypeptide(L)'
;MDTAIGTLDSCKPSSNDVGCPAGNGAVSTVQDSHIPAMVASPDATLGRHIARRLLEIGIEDVFSVPGDFNLTLLDHLIAEPGLNNIGCCNELNAGYAADGYARARGVGAFVVTFTVGGLSLLNAVAGAYSENLPVICIVGGPNTNDYGTNRILHHTIGLPDFSQEFRCFQTVTCYQALVNNLDDAHEQIDTAISTALKESKPVYLSISCNLPGIPHPTFSREPIPFSLSPRLSNKRGLEAAVDAAAAFLNKAVKPVTAQDVSTMITCDQKSIIFLINNGGYTIEVEIHDGPYNVIKNWNYTALVDAMCNGEGNCWTTKVRCEEELIEAIETATGEKNDCLCFIEVFAHKDDTSKELLEWGSRVSSANSRPPNPQ
;
A
#
# COMPACT_ATOMS: atom_id res chain seq x y z
N MET A 1 44.15 -26.67 24.03
CA MET A 1 44.00 -26.06 25.37
C MET A 1 42.55 -26.18 25.74
N ASP A 2 42.28 -27.15 26.58
CA ASP A 2 40.98 -27.53 27.14
C ASP A 2 40.51 -26.52 28.17
N THR A 3 39.20 -26.28 28.23
CA THR A 3 38.46 -25.95 29.48
C THR A 3 36.96 -26.16 29.26
N ALA A 4 36.51 -27.29 29.69
CA ALA A 4 35.69 -27.60 30.87
C ALA A 4 34.22 -27.13 30.78
N ILE A 5 33.39 -28.11 30.54
CA ILE A 5 31.91 -28.16 30.69
C ILE A 5 31.61 -28.25 32.19
N GLY A 6 30.79 -27.35 32.72
CA GLY A 6 30.19 -27.43 34.05
C GLY A 6 28.75 -27.89 33.99
N THR A 7 28.48 -29.07 34.51
CA THR A 7 27.17 -29.63 34.76
C THR A 7 26.61 -29.07 36.06
N LEU A 8 25.35 -28.61 36.06
CA LEU A 8 24.60 -28.24 37.26
C LEU A 8 23.62 -29.35 37.61
N ASP A 9 23.76 -29.77 38.87
CA ASP A 9 23.06 -30.85 39.53
C ASP A 9 21.60 -30.55 39.85
N SER A 10 20.84 -31.61 39.88
CA SER A 10 19.45 -31.75 40.26
C SER A 10 19.18 -31.46 41.73
N CYS A 11 18.24 -30.60 42.09
CA CYS A 11 17.62 -30.53 43.40
C CYS A 11 16.28 -31.26 43.42
N LYS A 12 16.17 -32.31 44.27
CA LYS A 12 14.95 -33.00 44.63
C LYS A 12 14.22 -32.23 45.75
N PRO A 13 12.87 -32.24 45.79
CA PRO A 13 12.13 -31.65 46.92
C PRO A 13 11.99 -32.66 48.07
N SER A 14 12.16 -32.20 49.30
CA SER A 14 11.92 -32.93 50.53
C SER A 14 10.44 -32.84 50.92
N SER A 15 9.88 -34.00 51.25
CA SER A 15 8.57 -34.20 51.88
C SER A 15 8.58 -33.77 53.34
N ASN A 16 7.59 -32.98 53.75
CA ASN A 16 7.15 -32.95 55.16
C ASN A 16 5.61 -32.99 55.21
N ASP A 17 5.11 -34.10 55.72
CA ASP A 17 3.74 -34.33 56.13
C ASP A 17 3.35 -33.45 57.33
N VAL A 18 2.22 -32.75 57.20
CA VAL A 18 1.44 -32.35 58.39
C VAL A 18 -0.04 -32.54 58.05
N GLY A 19 -0.72 -33.27 58.96
CA GLY A 19 -2.02 -33.90 58.83
C GLY A 19 -3.21 -32.92 58.64
N CYS A 20 -4.22 -33.45 57.99
CA CYS A 20 -5.57 -32.93 57.85
C CYS A 20 -6.42 -33.06 59.10
N PRO A 21 -7.41 -32.19 59.29
CA PRO A 21 -8.70 -32.59 59.82
C PRO A 21 -9.79 -32.54 58.73
N ALA A 22 -10.62 -33.57 58.73
CA ALA A 22 -11.77 -33.71 57.85
C ALA A 22 -12.84 -32.66 58.16
N GLY A 23 -13.25 -31.92 57.11
CA GLY A 23 -14.41 -31.04 57.11
C GLY A 23 -15.26 -31.34 55.88
N ASN A 24 -16.48 -31.86 56.06
CA ASN A 24 -17.50 -31.99 55.05
C ASN A 24 -17.86 -30.61 54.50
N GLY A 25 -17.43 -30.33 53.29
CA GLY A 25 -17.83 -29.17 52.53
C GLY A 25 -18.40 -29.60 51.19
N ALA A 26 -19.64 -29.29 50.95
CA ALA A 26 -20.37 -29.53 49.70
C ALA A 26 -19.58 -29.04 48.51
N VAL A 27 -19.35 -29.92 47.54
CA VAL A 27 -18.82 -29.54 46.22
C VAL A 27 -19.91 -28.74 45.51
N SER A 28 -19.78 -27.42 45.51
CA SER A 28 -20.54 -26.56 44.59
C SER A 28 -19.94 -26.76 43.20
N THR A 29 -20.71 -27.40 42.32
CA THR A 29 -20.44 -27.41 40.91
C THR A 29 -20.37 -25.95 40.44
N VAL A 30 -19.18 -25.50 40.11
CA VAL A 30 -18.98 -24.25 39.35
C VAL A 30 -19.71 -24.48 38.03
N GLN A 31 -20.87 -23.84 37.87
CA GLN A 31 -21.52 -23.75 36.59
C GLN A 31 -20.50 -23.04 35.66
N ASP A 32 -20.08 -23.77 34.63
CA ASP A 32 -19.42 -23.16 33.50
C ASP A 32 -20.32 -22.02 33.02
N SER A 33 -19.97 -20.79 33.38
CA SER A 33 -20.54 -19.59 32.79
C SER A 33 -20.08 -19.61 31.34
N HIS A 34 -20.92 -20.13 30.44
CA HIS A 34 -20.80 -19.84 29.02
C HIS A 34 -20.79 -18.33 28.89
N ILE A 35 -19.59 -17.75 28.73
CA ILE A 35 -19.43 -16.40 28.20
C ILE A 35 -19.99 -16.52 26.78
N PRO A 36 -21.13 -15.86 26.47
CA PRO A 36 -21.64 -15.90 25.11
C PRO A 36 -20.54 -15.38 24.19
N ALA A 37 -20.18 -16.18 23.17
CA ALA A 37 -19.27 -15.71 22.14
C ALA A 37 -19.80 -14.37 21.65
N MET A 38 -19.05 -13.28 21.84
CA MET A 38 -19.43 -11.97 21.35
C MET A 38 -19.50 -12.08 19.85
N VAL A 39 -20.72 -12.06 19.29
CA VAL A 39 -20.92 -11.98 17.84
C VAL A 39 -20.37 -10.63 17.42
N ALA A 40 -19.30 -10.63 16.62
CA ALA A 40 -18.74 -9.41 16.12
C ALA A 40 -19.80 -8.66 15.29
N SER A 41 -19.90 -7.33 15.48
CA SER A 41 -20.68 -6.50 14.58
C SER A 41 -20.18 -6.68 13.13
N PRO A 42 -21.05 -6.69 12.12
CA PRO A 42 -20.63 -6.73 10.71
C PRO A 42 -19.57 -5.65 10.36
N ASP A 43 -19.62 -4.53 11.07
CA ASP A 43 -18.70 -3.41 10.90
C ASP A 43 -17.38 -3.54 11.67
N ALA A 44 -17.21 -4.58 12.49
CA ALA A 44 -16.01 -4.80 13.29
C ALA A 44 -14.94 -5.52 12.44
N THR A 45 -14.42 -4.85 11.43
CA THR A 45 -13.48 -5.39 10.45
C THR A 45 -12.09 -4.76 10.54
N LEU A 46 -11.09 -5.49 10.08
CA LEU A 46 -9.70 -5.00 9.97
C LEU A 46 -9.61 -3.75 9.09
N GLY A 47 -10.30 -3.76 7.93
CA GLY A 47 -10.26 -2.62 7.00
C GLY A 47 -10.79 -1.33 7.63
N ARG A 48 -11.91 -1.43 8.36
CA ARG A 48 -12.46 -0.28 9.10
C ARG A 48 -11.56 0.18 10.25
N HIS A 49 -10.90 -0.75 10.94
CA HIS A 49 -9.93 -0.40 11.98
C HIS A 49 -8.78 0.42 11.39
N ILE A 50 -8.19 -0.01 10.26
CA ILE A 50 -7.14 0.73 9.57
C ILE A 50 -7.63 2.14 9.20
N ALA A 51 -8.80 2.25 8.57
CA ALA A 51 -9.35 3.53 8.15
C ALA A 51 -9.49 4.53 9.32
N ARG A 52 -10.04 4.09 10.43
CA ARG A 52 -10.21 4.89 11.66
C ARG A 52 -8.87 5.30 12.27
N ARG A 53 -7.89 4.39 12.30
CA ARG A 53 -6.56 4.70 12.81
C ARG A 53 -5.85 5.75 11.95
N LEU A 54 -6.02 5.72 10.64
CA LEU A 54 -5.47 6.76 9.74
C LEU A 54 -6.10 8.11 10.01
N LEU A 55 -7.43 8.18 10.15
CA LEU A 55 -8.11 9.42 10.51
C LEU A 55 -7.69 9.96 11.87
N GLU A 56 -7.54 9.09 12.87
CA GLU A 56 -7.15 9.48 14.23
C GLU A 56 -5.80 10.21 14.26
N ILE A 57 -4.87 9.82 13.39
CA ILE A 57 -3.56 10.48 13.29
C ILE A 57 -3.53 11.68 12.34
N GLY A 58 -4.69 12.09 11.82
CA GLY A 58 -4.85 13.28 11.00
C GLY A 58 -4.65 13.06 9.49
N ILE A 59 -4.70 11.82 9.02
CA ILE A 59 -4.69 11.51 7.58
C ILE A 59 -6.13 11.57 7.07
N GLU A 60 -6.43 12.57 6.25
CA GLU A 60 -7.71 12.74 5.58
C GLU A 60 -7.67 12.25 4.12
N ASP A 61 -6.48 12.17 3.51
CA ASP A 61 -6.26 11.72 2.15
C ASP A 61 -5.27 10.55 2.11
N VAL A 62 -5.66 9.42 1.50
CA VAL A 62 -4.82 8.25 1.28
C VAL A 62 -4.57 8.09 -0.22
N PHE A 63 -3.31 7.95 -0.60
CA PHE A 63 -2.90 7.81 -2.00
C PHE A 63 -2.87 6.34 -2.38
N SER A 64 -3.50 5.96 -3.49
CA SER A 64 -3.60 4.55 -3.83
C SER A 64 -3.39 4.25 -5.31
N VAL A 65 -2.93 3.03 -5.56
CA VAL A 65 -3.02 2.37 -6.86
C VAL A 65 -3.74 1.03 -6.65
N PRO A 66 -4.89 0.81 -7.27
CA PRO A 66 -5.64 -0.42 -7.10
C PRO A 66 -4.89 -1.61 -7.73
N GLY A 67 -5.09 -2.77 -7.15
CA GLY A 67 -4.67 -4.06 -7.66
C GLY A 67 -5.37 -5.16 -6.87
N ASP A 68 -5.46 -6.35 -7.42
CA ASP A 68 -6.29 -7.44 -6.90
C ASP A 68 -6.04 -7.84 -5.44
N PHE A 69 -4.88 -7.50 -4.87
CA PHE A 69 -4.56 -7.78 -3.47
C PHE A 69 -4.97 -6.67 -2.50
N ASN A 70 -5.42 -5.50 -2.96
CA ASN A 70 -5.80 -4.40 -2.06
C ASN A 70 -7.26 -3.92 -2.22
N LEU A 71 -8.03 -4.41 -3.19
CA LEU A 71 -9.35 -3.89 -3.53
C LEU A 71 -10.31 -3.91 -2.34
N THR A 72 -10.43 -5.04 -1.64
CA THR A 72 -11.30 -5.14 -0.45
C THR A 72 -10.89 -4.15 0.66
N LEU A 73 -9.60 -3.90 0.85
CA LEU A 73 -9.14 -2.91 1.80
C LEU A 73 -9.54 -1.50 1.36
N LEU A 74 -9.38 -1.18 0.08
CA LEU A 74 -9.77 0.13 -0.48
C LEU A 74 -11.26 0.43 -0.29
N ASP A 75 -12.15 -0.57 -0.41
CA ASP A 75 -13.58 -0.39 -0.13
C ASP A 75 -13.83 0.10 1.31
N HIS A 76 -13.14 -0.47 2.28
CA HIS A 76 -13.27 -0.05 3.67
C HIS A 76 -12.71 1.36 3.92
N LEU A 77 -11.62 1.74 3.25
CA LEU A 77 -11.06 3.10 3.35
C LEU A 77 -12.02 4.14 2.76
N ILE A 78 -12.62 3.82 1.60
CA ILE A 78 -13.58 4.69 0.91
C ILE A 78 -14.88 4.82 1.71
N ALA A 79 -15.31 3.75 2.38
CA ALA A 79 -16.54 3.75 3.18
C ALA A 79 -16.43 4.51 4.49
N GLU A 80 -15.20 4.83 4.97
CA GLU A 80 -15.02 5.55 6.23
C GLU A 80 -15.20 7.05 6.03
N PRO A 81 -16.21 7.68 6.73
CA PRO A 81 -16.46 9.10 6.58
C PRO A 81 -15.28 9.96 7.01
N GLY A 82 -14.87 10.90 6.15
CA GLY A 82 -13.75 11.80 6.41
C GLY A 82 -12.41 11.32 5.84
N LEU A 83 -12.34 10.11 5.29
CA LEU A 83 -11.17 9.60 4.59
C LEU A 83 -11.41 9.62 3.08
N ASN A 84 -10.54 10.27 2.34
CA ASN A 84 -10.58 10.36 0.88
C ASN A 84 -9.55 9.39 0.27
N ASN A 85 -9.96 8.62 -0.72
CA ASN A 85 -9.05 7.81 -1.50
C ASN A 85 -8.65 8.56 -2.78
N ILE A 86 -7.36 8.86 -2.91
CA ILE A 86 -6.78 9.60 -4.03
C ILE A 86 -6.09 8.60 -4.97
N GLY A 87 -6.74 8.31 -6.09
CA GLY A 87 -6.17 7.44 -7.14
C GLY A 87 -4.95 8.07 -7.80
N CYS A 88 -3.86 7.34 -7.90
CA CYS A 88 -2.60 7.75 -8.50
C CYS A 88 -2.32 7.00 -9.80
N CYS A 89 -1.51 7.62 -10.69
CA CYS A 89 -1.18 7.03 -12.00
C CYS A 89 -0.28 5.81 -11.90
N ASN A 90 0.58 5.75 -10.88
CA ASN A 90 1.43 4.63 -10.55
C ASN A 90 1.86 4.70 -9.08
N GLU A 91 2.46 3.63 -8.58
CA GLU A 91 2.82 3.49 -7.17
C GLU A 91 3.90 4.48 -6.73
N LEU A 92 4.92 4.72 -7.55
CA LEU A 92 5.96 5.70 -7.21
C LEU A 92 5.36 7.11 -7.06
N ASN A 93 4.38 7.46 -7.90
CA ASN A 93 3.62 8.70 -7.78
C ASN A 93 2.83 8.73 -6.45
N ALA A 94 2.17 7.63 -6.08
CA ALA A 94 1.48 7.53 -4.78
C ALA A 94 2.45 7.72 -3.61
N GLY A 95 3.64 7.12 -3.69
CA GLY A 95 4.69 7.27 -2.68
C GLY A 95 5.15 8.72 -2.51
N TYR A 96 5.44 9.42 -3.61
CA TYR A 96 5.84 10.84 -3.55
C TYR A 96 4.68 11.77 -3.15
N ALA A 97 3.43 11.42 -3.50
CA ALA A 97 2.27 12.17 -3.02
C ALA A 97 2.12 12.06 -1.50
N ALA A 98 2.29 10.85 -0.96
CA ALA A 98 2.28 10.62 0.49
C ALA A 98 3.47 11.29 1.21
N ASP A 99 4.67 11.30 0.60
CA ASP A 99 5.82 12.07 1.11
C ASP A 99 5.49 13.57 1.18
N GLY A 100 4.96 14.15 0.10
CA GLY A 100 4.54 15.56 0.07
C GLY A 100 3.45 15.87 1.10
N TYR A 101 2.49 14.96 1.24
CA TYR A 101 1.43 15.08 2.26
C TYR A 101 1.99 15.02 3.68
N ALA A 102 2.92 14.09 3.95
CA ALA A 102 3.59 14.00 5.24
C ALA A 102 4.37 15.28 5.60
N ARG A 103 5.02 15.92 4.61
CA ARG A 103 5.69 17.23 4.79
C ARG A 103 4.71 18.33 5.18
N ALA A 104 3.51 18.32 4.59
CA ALA A 104 2.50 19.36 4.80
C ALA A 104 1.64 19.12 6.05
N ARG A 105 1.30 17.87 6.34
CA ARG A 105 0.34 17.48 7.39
C ARG A 105 0.96 16.75 8.56
N GLY A 106 2.23 16.37 8.47
CA GLY A 106 2.97 15.68 9.54
C GLY A 106 3.04 14.17 9.43
N VAL A 107 2.12 13.53 8.72
CA VAL A 107 2.10 12.10 8.44
C VAL A 107 1.36 11.85 7.12
N GLY A 108 1.77 10.84 6.35
CA GLY A 108 1.12 10.45 5.10
C GLY A 108 0.87 8.94 5.04
N ALA A 109 -0.01 8.51 4.13
CA ALA A 109 -0.26 7.11 3.87
C ALA A 109 -0.51 6.84 2.39
N PHE A 110 -0.14 5.65 1.96
CA PHE A 110 -0.50 5.11 0.65
C PHE A 110 -0.90 3.64 0.74
N VAL A 111 -1.68 3.18 -0.24
CA VAL A 111 -2.11 1.79 -0.37
C VAL A 111 -1.84 1.31 -1.79
N VAL A 112 -1.06 0.24 -1.92
CA VAL A 112 -0.69 -0.36 -3.22
C VAL A 112 -0.80 -1.88 -3.18
N THR A 113 -0.64 -2.51 -4.34
CA THR A 113 -0.72 -3.96 -4.47
C THR A 113 0.61 -4.65 -4.20
N PHE A 114 0.55 -5.97 -4.02
CA PHE A 114 1.65 -6.86 -3.71
C PHE A 114 2.70 -6.92 -4.81
N THR A 115 3.89 -7.05 -4.41
CA THR A 115 5.25 -7.11 -4.90
C THR A 115 5.58 -6.04 -5.92
N VAL A 116 5.04 -6.06 -7.13
CA VAL A 116 5.40 -5.06 -8.16
C VAL A 116 5.04 -3.65 -7.74
N GLY A 117 3.89 -3.48 -7.06
CA GLY A 117 3.46 -2.19 -6.54
C GLY A 117 4.35 -1.71 -5.39
N GLY A 118 4.56 -2.58 -4.39
CA GLY A 118 5.45 -2.26 -3.27
C GLY A 118 6.88 -1.96 -3.70
N LEU A 119 7.46 -2.77 -4.59
CA LEU A 119 8.83 -2.54 -5.07
C LEU A 119 8.97 -1.20 -5.82
N SER A 120 7.93 -0.77 -6.54
CA SER A 120 7.93 0.53 -7.23
C SER A 120 8.03 1.72 -6.27
N LEU A 121 7.61 1.56 -5.02
CA LEU A 121 7.61 2.60 -3.99
C LEU A 121 8.95 2.82 -3.30
N LEU A 122 9.88 1.87 -3.36
CA LEU A 122 11.10 1.86 -2.55
C LEU A 122 11.87 3.18 -2.61
N ASN A 123 11.93 3.80 -3.77
CA ASN A 123 12.65 5.06 -3.95
C ASN A 123 11.99 6.22 -3.17
N ALA A 124 10.67 6.33 -3.22
CA ALA A 124 9.95 7.36 -2.46
C ALA A 124 10.05 7.11 -0.95
N VAL A 125 9.94 5.85 -0.51
CA VAL A 125 10.05 5.47 0.90
C VAL A 125 11.45 5.71 1.44
N ALA A 126 12.50 5.41 0.65
CA ALA A 126 13.88 5.73 1.01
C ALA A 126 14.10 7.24 1.18
N GLY A 127 13.49 8.05 0.30
CA GLY A 127 13.47 9.52 0.43
C GLY A 127 12.81 9.95 1.73
N ALA A 128 11.60 9.49 2.01
CA ALA A 128 10.88 9.77 3.25
C ALA A 128 11.65 9.32 4.49
N TYR A 129 12.34 8.16 4.43
CA TYR A 129 13.20 7.68 5.51
C TYR A 129 14.37 8.61 5.78
N SER A 130 15.06 9.09 4.74
CA SER A 130 16.20 10.00 4.89
C SER A 130 15.79 11.37 5.45
N GLU A 131 14.59 11.83 5.11
CA GLU A 131 14.03 13.13 5.51
C GLU A 131 13.26 13.09 6.85
N ASN A 132 13.21 11.94 7.52
CA ASN A 132 12.49 11.76 8.79
C ASN A 132 10.99 12.06 8.69
N LEU A 133 10.34 11.50 7.68
CA LEU A 133 8.90 11.66 7.46
C LEU A 133 8.15 10.39 7.86
N PRO A 134 7.13 10.48 8.73
CA PRO A 134 6.27 9.35 9.02
C PRO A 134 5.37 9.08 7.81
N VAL A 135 5.55 7.93 7.17
CA VAL A 135 4.70 7.45 6.08
C VAL A 135 4.25 6.04 6.40
N ILE A 136 2.94 5.83 6.36
CA ILE A 136 2.33 4.51 6.59
C ILE A 136 2.22 3.82 5.23
N CYS A 137 3.15 2.90 4.97
CA CYS A 137 3.20 2.13 3.73
C CYS A 137 2.31 0.89 3.87
N ILE A 138 1.15 0.87 3.23
CA ILE A 138 0.21 -0.25 3.27
C ILE A 138 0.24 -0.97 1.92
N VAL A 139 0.51 -2.28 1.97
CA VAL A 139 0.58 -3.12 0.78
C VAL A 139 -0.41 -4.26 0.93
N GLY A 140 -1.32 -4.41 -0.03
CA GLY A 140 -2.19 -5.58 -0.10
C GLY A 140 -1.35 -6.81 -0.43
N GLY A 141 -1.39 -7.83 0.41
CA GLY A 141 -0.58 -9.03 0.31
C GLY A 141 -1.38 -10.27 -0.12
N PRO A 142 -0.72 -11.40 -0.39
CA PRO A 142 -1.35 -12.65 -0.74
C PRO A 142 -2.41 -13.10 0.27
N ASN A 143 -3.36 -13.90 -0.21
CA ASN A 143 -4.33 -14.56 0.67
C ASN A 143 -3.59 -15.42 1.71
N THR A 144 -4.07 -15.43 2.94
CA THR A 144 -3.47 -16.20 4.05
C THR A 144 -3.27 -17.68 3.71
N ASN A 145 -4.10 -18.24 2.83
CA ASN A 145 -4.01 -19.62 2.37
C ASN A 145 -2.90 -19.89 1.36
N ASP A 146 -2.26 -18.87 0.82
CA ASP A 146 -1.19 -19.02 -0.16
C ASP A 146 0.19 -19.14 0.51
N TYR A 147 0.33 -18.63 1.74
CA TYR A 147 1.57 -18.77 2.51
C TYR A 147 1.89 -20.22 2.84
N GLY A 148 3.15 -20.61 2.73
CA GLY A 148 3.61 -21.98 2.98
C GLY A 148 3.23 -22.98 1.89
N THR A 149 2.66 -22.53 0.78
CA THR A 149 2.37 -23.37 -0.38
C THR A 149 3.47 -23.23 -1.46
N ASN A 150 3.46 -24.11 -2.45
CA ASN A 150 4.34 -24.01 -3.62
C ASN A 150 3.70 -23.20 -4.77
N ARG A 151 2.68 -22.40 -4.49
CA ARG A 151 2.02 -21.59 -5.51
C ARG A 151 2.92 -20.44 -5.93
N ILE A 152 3.00 -20.22 -7.25
CA ILE A 152 3.59 -19.04 -7.85
C ILE A 152 2.41 -18.11 -8.16
N LEU A 153 2.38 -16.97 -7.49
CA LEU A 153 1.39 -15.93 -7.76
C LEU A 153 1.89 -14.98 -8.84
N HIS A 154 0.97 -14.33 -9.54
CA HIS A 154 1.31 -13.18 -10.39
C HIS A 154 1.84 -12.02 -9.52
N HIS A 155 2.43 -11.03 -10.13
CA HIS A 155 3.09 -9.89 -9.47
C HIS A 155 4.34 -10.25 -8.63
N THR A 156 4.71 -11.53 -8.55
CA THR A 156 5.94 -11.98 -7.89
C THR A 156 7.11 -12.14 -8.87
N ILE A 157 8.27 -12.45 -8.33
CA ILE A 157 9.46 -12.76 -9.17
C ILE A 157 9.45 -14.22 -9.70
N GLY A 158 8.30 -14.90 -9.68
CA GLY A 158 8.16 -16.26 -10.18
C GLY A 158 8.62 -17.37 -9.23
N LEU A 159 8.71 -17.07 -7.93
CA LEU A 159 9.04 -18.02 -6.87
C LEU A 159 7.91 -18.09 -5.83
N PRO A 160 7.69 -19.24 -5.15
CA PRO A 160 6.72 -19.36 -4.07
C PRO A 160 7.23 -18.77 -2.74
N ASP A 161 8.01 -17.71 -2.81
CA ASP A 161 8.52 -16.93 -1.68
C ASP A 161 7.95 -15.51 -1.78
N PHE A 162 7.10 -15.15 -0.84
CA PHE A 162 6.42 -13.85 -0.80
C PHE A 162 7.12 -12.83 0.10
N SER A 163 8.36 -13.12 0.51
CA SER A 163 9.13 -12.26 1.43
C SER A 163 10.08 -11.27 0.73
N GLN A 164 10.21 -11.30 -0.61
CA GLN A 164 11.17 -10.45 -1.32
C GLN A 164 10.92 -8.98 -1.08
N GLU A 165 9.67 -8.55 -1.27
CA GLU A 165 9.27 -7.16 -1.05
C GLU A 165 9.50 -6.75 0.41
N PHE A 166 9.02 -7.55 1.36
CA PHE A 166 9.23 -7.32 2.80
C PHE A 166 10.70 -7.11 3.15
N ARG A 167 11.61 -7.94 2.62
CA ARG A 167 13.06 -7.79 2.83
C ARG A 167 13.60 -6.49 2.26
N CYS A 168 13.09 -6.03 1.11
CA CYS A 168 13.50 -4.75 0.54
C CYS A 168 13.09 -3.57 1.42
N PHE A 169 11.89 -3.61 1.99
CA PHE A 169 11.42 -2.55 2.89
C PHE A 169 12.14 -2.50 4.23
N GLN A 170 12.76 -3.58 4.68
CA GLN A 170 13.54 -3.60 5.94
C GLN A 170 14.65 -2.55 5.98
N THR A 171 15.19 -2.17 4.85
CA THR A 171 16.30 -1.22 4.75
C THR A 171 15.86 0.25 4.73
N VAL A 172 14.57 0.50 4.45
CA VAL A 172 14.03 1.85 4.23
C VAL A 172 12.83 2.18 5.12
N THR A 173 12.54 1.33 6.12
CA THR A 173 11.47 1.54 7.10
C THR A 173 11.96 1.22 8.52
N CYS A 174 11.40 1.85 9.52
CA CYS A 174 11.77 1.63 10.92
C CYS A 174 11.00 0.50 11.60
N TYR A 175 9.89 0.04 11.00
CA TYR A 175 9.09 -1.09 11.47
C TYR A 175 8.36 -1.75 10.29
N GLN A 176 8.21 -3.08 10.35
CA GLN A 176 7.51 -3.85 9.33
C GLN A 176 6.62 -4.89 10.00
N ALA A 177 5.40 -5.07 9.48
CA ALA A 177 4.49 -6.12 9.90
C ALA A 177 3.87 -6.84 8.72
N LEU A 178 3.67 -8.15 8.90
CA LEU A 178 2.92 -9.02 7.99
C LEU A 178 1.63 -9.44 8.68
N VAL A 179 0.53 -8.75 8.35
CA VAL A 179 -0.79 -8.97 8.94
C VAL A 179 -1.49 -10.10 8.18
N ASN A 180 -1.37 -11.30 8.70
CA ASN A 180 -1.97 -12.53 8.13
C ASN A 180 -2.86 -13.27 9.13
N ASN A 181 -3.07 -12.72 10.34
CA ASN A 181 -3.96 -13.23 11.37
C ASN A 181 -4.76 -12.06 11.98
N LEU A 182 -6.06 -12.28 12.26
CA LEU A 182 -6.93 -11.24 12.83
C LEU A 182 -6.76 -11.08 14.35
N ASP A 183 -6.26 -12.09 15.05
CA ASP A 183 -6.14 -12.05 16.51
C ASP A 183 -5.16 -10.96 17.00
N ASP A 184 -4.04 -10.80 16.31
CA ASP A 184 -2.98 -9.85 16.64
C ASP A 184 -2.88 -8.66 15.68
N ALA A 185 -3.74 -8.61 14.64
CA ALA A 185 -3.72 -7.58 13.60
C ALA A 185 -3.81 -6.15 14.17
N HIS A 186 -4.67 -5.93 15.17
CA HIS A 186 -4.82 -4.62 15.81
C HIS A 186 -3.53 -4.15 16.48
N GLU A 187 -2.82 -5.04 17.19
CA GLU A 187 -1.56 -4.74 17.86
C GLU A 187 -0.46 -4.42 16.85
N GLN A 188 -0.36 -5.19 15.77
CA GLN A 188 0.63 -4.96 14.71
C GLN A 188 0.42 -3.60 14.03
N ILE A 189 -0.82 -3.24 13.70
CA ILE A 189 -1.17 -1.97 13.07
C ILE A 189 -0.89 -0.79 14.02
N ASP A 190 -1.36 -0.88 15.27
CA ASP A 190 -1.19 0.17 16.24
C ASP A 190 0.29 0.38 16.60
N THR A 191 1.07 -0.70 16.67
CA THR A 191 2.52 -0.64 16.86
C THR A 191 3.21 0.02 15.67
N ALA A 192 2.84 -0.32 14.44
CA ALA A 192 3.41 0.29 13.25
C ALA A 192 3.14 1.80 13.22
N ILE A 193 1.88 2.21 13.38
CA ILE A 193 1.48 3.62 13.35
C ILE A 193 2.17 4.41 14.48
N SER A 194 2.13 3.92 15.71
CA SER A 194 2.79 4.58 16.84
C SER A 194 4.30 4.69 16.66
N THR A 195 4.93 3.67 16.08
CA THR A 195 6.37 3.68 15.77
C THR A 195 6.70 4.70 14.69
N ALA A 196 5.90 4.78 13.61
CA ALA A 196 6.09 5.79 12.56
C ALA A 196 6.07 7.20 13.13
N LEU A 197 5.08 7.49 13.97
CA LEU A 197 4.92 8.80 14.58
C LEU A 197 6.03 9.10 15.60
N LYS A 198 6.42 8.12 16.40
CA LYS A 198 7.48 8.27 17.42
C LYS A 198 8.85 8.48 16.80
N GLU A 199 9.22 7.65 15.84
CA GLU A 199 10.53 7.70 15.19
C GLU A 199 10.60 8.73 14.05
N SER A 200 9.44 9.27 13.59
CA SER A 200 9.31 10.08 12.37
C SER A 200 9.94 9.40 11.17
N LYS A 201 9.57 8.16 10.91
CA LYS A 201 10.13 7.33 9.84
C LYS A 201 9.00 6.53 9.16
N PRO A 202 9.18 6.12 7.92
CA PRO A 202 8.24 5.22 7.28
C PRO A 202 8.16 3.86 7.97
N VAL A 203 6.97 3.25 7.93
CA VAL A 203 6.70 1.88 8.34
C VAL A 203 6.02 1.11 7.21
N TYR A 204 6.14 -0.21 7.23
CA TYR A 204 5.57 -1.10 6.23
C TYR A 204 4.56 -2.06 6.85
N LEU A 205 3.39 -2.14 6.25
CA LEU A 205 2.30 -3.05 6.61
C LEU A 205 1.88 -3.86 5.38
N SER A 206 2.09 -5.16 5.39
CA SER A 206 1.50 -6.07 4.40
C SER A 206 0.22 -6.66 4.96
N ILE A 207 -0.90 -6.43 4.27
CA ILE A 207 -2.24 -6.88 4.69
C ILE A 207 -2.72 -7.97 3.76
N SER A 208 -2.91 -9.19 4.26
CA SER A 208 -3.44 -10.28 3.45
C SER A 208 -4.82 -9.93 2.89
N CYS A 209 -5.01 -10.07 1.57
CA CYS A 209 -6.16 -9.55 0.81
C CYS A 209 -7.52 -10.08 1.26
N ASN A 210 -7.56 -11.25 1.89
CA ASN A 210 -8.80 -11.88 2.38
C ASN A 210 -9.20 -11.47 3.80
N LEU A 211 -8.40 -10.67 4.52
CA LEU A 211 -8.68 -10.30 5.92
C LEU A 211 -9.51 -9.02 6.10
N PRO A 212 -9.37 -7.97 5.26
CA PRO A 212 -9.95 -6.65 5.55
C PRO A 212 -11.44 -6.65 5.81
N GLY A 213 -12.21 -7.50 5.13
CA GLY A 213 -13.67 -7.53 5.23
C GLY A 213 -14.24 -8.54 6.25
N ILE A 214 -13.39 -9.29 6.97
CA ILE A 214 -13.87 -10.32 7.89
C ILE A 214 -14.20 -9.69 9.25
N PRO A 215 -15.46 -9.79 9.75
CA PRO A 215 -15.80 -9.35 11.09
C PRO A 215 -15.08 -10.18 12.14
N HIS A 216 -14.43 -9.51 13.09
CA HIS A 216 -13.70 -10.18 14.15
C HIS A 216 -13.91 -9.48 15.50
N PRO A 217 -14.06 -10.22 16.62
CA PRO A 217 -14.32 -9.66 17.96
C PRO A 217 -13.28 -8.65 18.42
N THR A 218 -12.03 -8.79 17.99
CA THR A 218 -10.92 -7.86 18.28
C THR A 218 -11.23 -6.41 17.89
N PHE A 219 -12.00 -6.21 16.80
CA PHE A 219 -12.36 -4.89 16.29
C PHE A 219 -13.73 -4.39 16.78
N SER A 220 -14.40 -5.13 17.66
CA SER A 220 -15.71 -4.77 18.20
C SER A 220 -15.66 -3.63 19.23
N ARG A 221 -14.48 -3.31 19.74
CA ARG A 221 -14.26 -2.21 20.69
C ARG A 221 -13.62 -1.04 19.98
N GLU A 222 -13.97 0.17 20.43
CA GLU A 222 -13.22 1.36 19.96
C GLU A 222 -11.75 1.23 20.39
N PRO A 223 -10.81 1.50 19.50
CA PRO A 223 -9.39 1.43 19.83
C PRO A 223 -9.01 2.49 20.86
N ILE A 224 -8.02 2.17 21.67
CA ILE A 224 -7.46 3.15 22.62
C ILE A 224 -6.76 4.25 21.83
N PRO A 225 -7.10 5.53 22.05
CA PRO A 225 -6.48 6.63 21.33
C PRO A 225 -4.95 6.66 21.47
N PHE A 226 -4.26 7.03 20.40
CA PHE A 226 -2.82 7.22 20.44
C PHE A 226 -2.46 8.38 21.40
N SER A 227 -1.62 8.09 22.37
CA SER A 227 -1.08 9.09 23.31
C SER A 227 0.41 9.28 23.05
N LEU A 228 0.73 10.23 22.18
CA LEU A 228 2.12 10.58 21.88
C LEU A 228 2.52 11.82 22.68
N SER A 229 3.71 11.80 23.27
CA SER A 229 4.27 12.98 23.90
C SER A 229 4.49 14.09 22.88
N PRO A 230 3.97 15.31 23.09
CA PRO A 230 4.17 16.40 22.15
C PRO A 230 5.65 16.68 21.93
N ARG A 231 6.06 16.81 20.66
CA ARG A 231 7.39 17.30 20.32
C ARG A 231 7.39 18.82 20.46
N LEU A 232 8.09 19.32 21.45
CA LEU A 232 8.23 20.76 21.63
C LEU A 232 9.26 21.30 20.63
N SER A 233 8.81 22.15 19.71
CA SER A 233 9.70 22.86 18.78
C SER A 233 10.12 24.21 19.36
N ASN A 234 11.32 24.68 19.01
CA ASN A 234 11.71 26.06 19.26
C ASN A 234 10.95 26.98 18.31
N LYS A 235 9.92 27.67 18.79
CA LYS A 235 9.06 28.54 17.96
C LYS A 235 9.85 29.57 17.15
N ARG A 236 10.87 30.19 17.68
CA ARG A 236 11.69 31.18 16.95
C ARG A 236 12.48 30.56 15.81
N GLY A 237 13.04 29.36 16.03
CA GLY A 237 13.72 28.60 14.98
C GLY A 237 12.76 28.10 13.91
N LEU A 238 11.53 27.71 14.29
CA LEU A 238 10.50 27.29 13.36
C LEU A 238 10.04 28.43 12.46
N GLU A 239 9.75 29.61 12.99
CA GLU A 239 9.34 30.79 12.22
C GLU A 239 10.42 31.18 11.21
N ALA A 240 11.69 31.26 11.64
CA ALA A 240 12.80 31.56 10.73
C ALA A 240 12.99 30.49 9.64
N ALA A 241 12.78 29.21 9.96
CA ALA A 241 12.86 28.12 8.99
C ALA A 241 11.70 28.17 7.98
N VAL A 242 10.47 28.49 8.44
CA VAL A 242 9.30 28.66 7.59
C VAL A 242 9.50 29.81 6.60
N ASP A 243 10.00 30.97 7.07
CA ASP A 243 10.27 32.14 6.21
C ASP A 243 11.36 31.81 5.18
N ALA A 244 12.43 31.14 5.57
CA ALA A 244 13.49 30.72 4.66
C ALA A 244 13.02 29.71 3.62
N ALA A 245 12.21 28.73 4.05
CA ALA A 245 11.63 27.72 3.17
C ALA A 245 10.62 28.34 2.19
N ALA A 246 9.75 29.25 2.65
CA ALA A 246 8.81 29.97 1.80
C ALA A 246 9.54 30.82 0.75
N ALA A 247 10.60 31.53 1.15
CA ALA A 247 11.42 32.33 0.23
C ALA A 247 12.14 31.45 -0.81
N PHE A 248 12.56 30.23 -0.43
CA PHE A 248 13.17 29.26 -1.34
C PHE A 248 12.14 28.68 -2.32
N LEU A 249 10.98 28.24 -1.81
CA LEU A 249 9.91 27.64 -2.63
C LEU A 249 9.30 28.63 -3.62
N ASN A 250 9.15 29.90 -3.24
CA ASN A 250 8.66 30.95 -4.14
C ASN A 250 9.62 31.27 -5.31
N LYS A 251 10.87 30.80 -5.23
CA LYS A 251 11.85 30.92 -6.32
C LYS A 251 11.99 29.64 -7.15
N ALA A 252 11.35 28.54 -6.75
CA ALA A 252 11.42 27.27 -7.45
C ALA A 252 10.55 27.29 -8.72
N VAL A 253 11.13 26.99 -9.89
CA VAL A 253 10.50 27.21 -11.21
C VAL A 253 10.07 25.91 -11.89
N LYS A 254 10.26 24.71 -11.32
CA LYS A 254 9.93 23.44 -12.01
C LYS A 254 9.19 22.44 -11.13
N PRO A 255 7.95 22.06 -11.48
CA PRO A 255 7.31 20.85 -10.92
C PRO A 255 7.89 19.58 -11.56
N VAL A 256 8.02 18.51 -10.78
CA VAL A 256 8.51 17.20 -11.22
C VAL A 256 7.34 16.34 -11.64
N THR A 257 7.10 16.17 -12.93
CA THR A 257 6.19 15.14 -13.46
C THR A 257 6.60 14.72 -14.86
N ALA A 258 6.48 13.42 -15.16
CA ALA A 258 6.81 12.79 -16.45
C ALA A 258 8.29 12.88 -16.86
N GLN A 259 9.18 12.58 -15.93
CA GLN A 259 10.62 12.65 -16.10
C GLN A 259 11.14 11.81 -17.26
N ASP A 260 10.57 10.63 -17.52
CA ASP A 260 11.10 9.72 -18.55
C ASP A 260 10.92 10.30 -19.96
N VAL A 261 9.71 10.78 -20.30
CA VAL A 261 9.46 11.40 -21.63
C VAL A 261 10.28 12.67 -21.80
N SER A 262 10.36 13.51 -20.78
CA SER A 262 11.21 14.70 -20.80
C SER A 262 12.68 14.34 -20.98
N THR A 263 13.18 13.30 -20.33
CA THR A 263 14.54 12.79 -20.51
C THR A 263 14.76 12.25 -21.92
N MET A 264 13.79 11.51 -22.48
CA MET A 264 13.87 11.00 -23.84
C MET A 264 13.95 12.14 -24.87
N ILE A 265 13.16 13.20 -24.67
CA ILE A 265 13.21 14.42 -25.51
C ILE A 265 14.59 15.09 -25.37
N THR A 266 15.08 15.29 -24.15
CA THR A 266 16.39 15.91 -23.88
C THR A 266 17.55 15.13 -24.49
N CYS A 267 17.44 13.79 -24.52
CA CYS A 267 18.45 12.89 -25.09
C CYS A 267 18.26 12.64 -26.60
N ASP A 268 17.35 13.36 -27.26
CA ASP A 268 17.02 13.21 -28.70
C ASP A 268 16.72 11.75 -29.08
N GLN A 269 15.94 11.05 -28.24
CA GLN A 269 15.57 9.65 -28.48
C GLN A 269 14.56 9.52 -29.62
N LYS A 270 14.85 8.65 -30.57
CA LYS A 270 14.02 8.37 -31.75
C LYS A 270 13.18 7.12 -31.52
N SER A 271 12.31 7.18 -30.55
CA SER A 271 11.47 6.07 -30.13
C SER A 271 10.00 6.31 -30.49
N ILE A 272 9.26 5.25 -30.77
CA ILE A 272 7.82 5.29 -30.92
C ILE A 272 7.19 4.80 -29.62
N ILE A 273 6.39 5.63 -28.98
CA ILE A 273 5.67 5.32 -27.76
C ILE A 273 4.18 5.19 -28.09
N PHE A 274 3.59 4.05 -27.78
CA PHE A 274 2.15 3.85 -27.82
C PHE A 274 1.59 3.93 -26.41
N LEU A 275 0.75 4.94 -26.14
CA LEU A 275 -0.05 5.01 -24.93
C LEU A 275 -1.43 4.46 -25.23
N ILE A 276 -1.79 3.35 -24.61
CA ILE A 276 -3.14 2.81 -24.71
C ILE A 276 -4.02 3.50 -23.67
N ASN A 277 -4.95 4.32 -24.15
CA ASN A 277 -5.90 5.04 -23.30
C ASN A 277 -7.27 4.32 -23.36
N ASN A 278 -7.50 3.42 -22.40
CA ASN A 278 -8.76 2.68 -22.25
C ASN A 278 -9.71 3.30 -21.20
N GLY A 279 -9.36 4.46 -20.65
CA GLY A 279 -10.21 5.21 -19.72
C GLY A 279 -10.07 4.83 -18.25
N GLY A 280 -9.36 3.75 -17.89
CA GLY A 280 -9.22 3.34 -16.49
C GLY A 280 -8.60 1.96 -16.28
N TYR A 281 -8.76 1.41 -15.08
CA TYR A 281 -8.25 0.09 -14.68
C TYR A 281 -9.26 -1.01 -15.01
N THR A 282 -9.29 -1.47 -16.25
CA THR A 282 -10.30 -2.43 -16.73
C THR A 282 -10.26 -3.77 -15.99
N ILE A 283 -9.08 -4.35 -15.81
CA ILE A 283 -8.97 -5.67 -15.17
C ILE A 283 -9.32 -5.63 -13.69
N GLU A 284 -9.02 -4.55 -12.99
CA GLU A 284 -9.39 -4.36 -11.59
C GLU A 284 -10.93 -4.23 -11.43
N VAL A 285 -11.62 -3.60 -12.40
CA VAL A 285 -13.08 -3.56 -12.46
C VAL A 285 -13.67 -4.97 -12.57
N GLU A 286 -13.07 -5.85 -13.39
CA GLU A 286 -13.50 -7.24 -13.54
C GLU A 286 -13.22 -8.09 -12.29
N ILE A 287 -12.19 -7.76 -11.52
CA ILE A 287 -11.87 -8.44 -10.27
C ILE A 287 -12.77 -7.94 -9.14
N HIS A 288 -12.87 -6.62 -8.99
CA HIS A 288 -13.64 -5.96 -7.93
C HIS A 288 -13.88 -4.49 -8.30
N ASP A 289 -15.11 -4.13 -8.67
CA ASP A 289 -15.45 -2.76 -9.09
C ASP A 289 -15.55 -1.81 -7.89
N GLY A 290 -15.06 -0.57 -8.09
CA GLY A 290 -15.12 0.47 -7.08
C GLY A 290 -14.61 1.83 -7.60
N PRO A 291 -14.88 2.93 -6.88
CA PRO A 291 -14.53 4.29 -7.31
C PRO A 291 -13.01 4.51 -7.44
N TYR A 292 -12.19 3.70 -6.83
CA TYR A 292 -10.72 3.71 -6.96
C TYR A 292 -10.24 3.27 -8.34
N ASN A 293 -11.06 2.56 -9.12
CA ASN A 293 -10.73 2.16 -10.49
C ASN A 293 -10.89 3.31 -11.50
N VAL A 294 -11.49 4.43 -11.08
CA VAL A 294 -11.66 5.61 -11.91
C VAL A 294 -10.47 6.53 -11.77
N ILE A 295 -9.70 6.70 -12.84
CA ILE A 295 -8.59 7.65 -12.91
C ILE A 295 -8.96 8.87 -13.75
N LYS A 296 -8.32 10.01 -13.46
CA LYS A 296 -8.45 11.19 -14.32
C LYS A 296 -7.57 11.00 -15.56
N ASN A 297 -8.20 10.90 -16.72
CA ASN A 297 -7.48 10.94 -17.99
C ASN A 297 -6.96 12.34 -18.27
N TRP A 298 -5.69 12.44 -18.57
CA TRP A 298 -5.04 13.68 -18.96
C TRP A 298 -5.09 13.88 -20.48
N ASN A 299 -4.75 15.05 -20.94
CA ASN A 299 -4.44 15.26 -22.36
C ASN A 299 -2.96 14.90 -22.56
N TYR A 300 -2.69 13.60 -22.77
CA TYR A 300 -1.33 13.07 -22.77
C TYR A 300 -0.49 13.60 -23.93
N THR A 301 -1.06 13.76 -25.13
CA THR A 301 -0.37 14.35 -26.26
C THR A 301 0.02 15.82 -25.97
N ALA A 302 -0.91 16.62 -25.46
CA ALA A 302 -0.60 18.01 -25.08
C ALA A 302 0.45 18.11 -23.96
N LEU A 303 0.53 17.11 -23.07
CA LEU A 303 1.57 17.06 -22.04
C LEU A 303 2.95 16.86 -22.68
N VAL A 304 3.07 15.94 -23.64
CA VAL A 304 4.32 15.70 -24.39
C VAL A 304 4.71 16.91 -25.20
N ASP A 305 3.75 17.55 -25.88
CA ASP A 305 3.97 18.79 -26.64
C ASP A 305 4.48 19.91 -25.74
N ALA A 306 3.92 20.05 -24.53
CA ALA A 306 4.36 21.05 -23.55
C ALA A 306 5.78 20.78 -23.04
N MET A 307 6.19 19.51 -22.88
CA MET A 307 7.56 19.15 -22.52
C MET A 307 8.54 19.44 -23.64
N CYS A 308 8.12 19.23 -24.89
CA CYS A 308 8.90 19.56 -26.08
C CYS A 308 9.08 21.06 -26.24
N ASN A 309 8.06 21.89 -25.90
CA ASN A 309 8.07 23.34 -25.87
C ASN A 309 8.63 24.00 -27.17
N GLY A 310 8.58 23.28 -28.30
CA GLY A 310 9.16 23.71 -29.57
C GLY A 310 10.68 23.66 -29.65
N GLU A 311 11.36 23.18 -28.61
CA GLU A 311 12.83 23.09 -28.55
C GLU A 311 13.36 21.67 -28.78
N GLY A 312 12.48 20.66 -28.65
CA GLY A 312 12.80 19.26 -28.88
C GLY A 312 12.26 18.75 -30.21
N ASN A 313 12.73 17.57 -30.60
CA ASN A 313 12.26 16.89 -31.79
C ASN A 313 11.25 15.82 -31.40
N CYS A 314 9.96 16.16 -31.36
CA CYS A 314 8.87 15.24 -31.05
C CYS A 314 7.67 15.43 -31.98
N TRP A 315 6.91 14.36 -32.14
CA TRP A 315 5.65 14.34 -32.87
C TRP A 315 4.61 13.59 -32.06
N THR A 316 3.40 14.12 -31.94
CA THR A 316 2.31 13.54 -31.18
C THR A 316 1.06 13.36 -32.04
N THR A 317 0.31 12.30 -31.83
CA THR A 317 -0.99 12.10 -32.49
C THR A 317 -1.94 11.30 -31.61
N LYS A 318 -3.25 11.39 -31.92
CA LYS A 318 -4.34 10.65 -31.29
C LYS A 318 -4.99 9.75 -32.31
N VAL A 319 -5.20 8.49 -31.94
CA VAL A 319 -5.70 7.43 -32.80
C VAL A 319 -6.95 6.82 -32.17
N ARG A 320 -8.01 6.66 -32.98
CA ARG A 320 -9.31 6.14 -32.54
C ARG A 320 -9.83 4.97 -33.39
N CYS A 321 -9.19 4.69 -34.51
CA CYS A 321 -9.54 3.59 -35.39
C CYS A 321 -8.28 2.98 -36.05
N GLU A 322 -8.46 1.85 -36.71
CA GLU A 322 -7.35 1.11 -37.33
C GLU A 322 -6.67 1.90 -38.42
N GLU A 323 -7.44 2.63 -39.25
CA GLU A 323 -6.91 3.43 -40.35
C GLU A 323 -6.00 4.55 -39.83
N GLU A 324 -6.41 5.27 -38.77
CA GLU A 324 -5.60 6.29 -38.10
C GLU A 324 -4.34 5.71 -37.49
N LEU A 325 -4.40 4.45 -36.95
CA LEU A 325 -3.23 3.77 -36.40
C LEU A 325 -2.20 3.43 -37.49
N ILE A 326 -2.67 2.93 -38.63
CA ILE A 326 -1.81 2.62 -39.76
C ILE A 326 -1.11 3.90 -40.26
N GLU A 327 -1.87 4.98 -40.46
CA GLU A 327 -1.31 6.28 -40.89
C GLU A 327 -0.29 6.81 -39.89
N ALA A 328 -0.59 6.68 -38.55
CA ALA A 328 0.32 7.11 -37.52
C ALA A 328 1.63 6.30 -37.49
N ILE A 329 1.57 4.98 -37.73
CA ILE A 329 2.75 4.12 -37.81
C ILE A 329 3.57 4.45 -39.07
N GLU A 330 2.91 4.63 -40.22
CA GLU A 330 3.58 5.02 -41.46
C GLU A 330 4.29 6.37 -41.31
N THR A 331 3.64 7.35 -40.68
CA THR A 331 4.24 8.65 -40.39
C THR A 331 5.43 8.51 -39.45
N ALA A 332 5.30 7.79 -38.34
CA ALA A 332 6.34 7.60 -37.35
C ALA A 332 7.56 6.84 -37.88
N THR A 333 7.35 5.89 -38.78
CA THR A 333 8.42 5.10 -39.41
C THR A 333 8.97 5.74 -40.71
N GLY A 334 8.27 6.72 -41.27
CA GLY A 334 8.60 7.45 -42.50
C GLY A 334 9.12 8.85 -42.24
N GLU A 335 8.25 9.85 -42.38
CA GLU A 335 8.65 11.27 -42.29
C GLU A 335 9.06 11.74 -40.88
N LYS A 336 8.65 11.04 -39.81
CA LYS A 336 8.94 11.34 -38.40
C LYS A 336 9.91 10.35 -37.75
N ASN A 337 10.63 9.56 -38.53
CA ASN A 337 11.55 8.55 -38.03
C ASN A 337 12.77 9.11 -37.27
N ASP A 338 12.98 10.40 -37.33
CA ASP A 338 14.09 11.13 -36.71
C ASP A 338 13.72 11.86 -35.41
N CYS A 339 12.48 11.67 -34.92
CA CYS A 339 12.00 12.29 -33.69
C CYS A 339 11.36 11.29 -32.71
N LEU A 340 11.09 11.74 -31.49
CA LEU A 340 10.27 10.99 -30.55
C LEU A 340 8.81 11.04 -30.99
N CYS A 341 8.24 9.90 -31.33
CA CYS A 341 6.84 9.79 -31.74
C CYS A 341 5.99 9.29 -30.56
N PHE A 342 4.98 10.06 -30.18
CA PHE A 342 4.05 9.68 -29.11
C PHE A 342 2.63 9.54 -29.67
N ILE A 343 2.13 8.31 -29.66
CA ILE A 343 0.84 7.91 -30.26
C ILE A 343 -0.12 7.52 -29.14
N GLU A 344 -1.14 8.33 -28.89
CA GLU A 344 -2.20 8.03 -27.92
C GLU A 344 -3.31 7.25 -28.62
N VAL A 345 -3.43 5.95 -28.32
CA VAL A 345 -4.42 5.03 -28.90
C VAL A 345 -5.61 4.91 -27.96
N PHE A 346 -6.78 5.36 -28.40
CA PHE A 346 -8.02 5.21 -27.65
C PHE A 346 -8.63 3.84 -27.92
N ALA A 347 -8.65 3.00 -26.89
CA ALA A 347 -9.33 1.70 -26.92
C ALA A 347 -10.56 1.75 -26.00
N HIS A 348 -11.59 0.96 -26.31
CA HIS A 348 -12.72 0.82 -25.41
C HIS A 348 -12.28 -0.01 -24.19
N LYS A 349 -12.78 0.35 -23.01
CA LYS A 349 -12.45 -0.36 -21.75
C LYS A 349 -12.73 -1.87 -21.79
N ASP A 350 -13.74 -2.29 -22.56
CA ASP A 350 -14.14 -3.69 -22.70
C ASP A 350 -13.50 -4.37 -23.92
N ASP A 351 -12.61 -3.69 -24.66
CA ASP A 351 -11.86 -4.25 -25.78
C ASP A 351 -10.65 -5.06 -25.26
N THR A 352 -10.98 -6.25 -24.77
CA THR A 352 -10.00 -7.18 -24.18
C THR A 352 -10.34 -8.62 -24.53
N SER A 353 -9.41 -9.55 -24.34
CA SER A 353 -9.64 -10.94 -24.64
C SER A 353 -10.51 -11.63 -23.60
N LYS A 354 -11.30 -12.63 -24.06
CA LYS A 354 -12.12 -13.46 -23.17
C LYS A 354 -11.28 -14.14 -22.07
N GLU A 355 -10.08 -14.57 -22.43
CA GLU A 355 -9.15 -15.23 -21.50
C GLU A 355 -8.74 -14.30 -20.37
N LEU A 356 -8.57 -13.01 -20.64
CA LEU A 356 -8.23 -12.02 -19.61
C LEU A 356 -9.41 -11.79 -18.65
N LEU A 357 -10.65 -11.71 -19.15
CA LEU A 357 -11.85 -11.61 -18.34
C LEU A 357 -12.06 -12.85 -17.45
N GLU A 358 -11.88 -14.05 -18.03
CA GLU A 358 -11.94 -15.31 -17.26
C GLU A 358 -10.85 -15.37 -16.18
N TRP A 359 -9.66 -14.86 -16.46
CA TRP A 359 -8.58 -14.77 -15.49
C TRP A 359 -8.95 -13.82 -14.34
N GLY A 360 -9.48 -12.63 -14.61
CA GLY A 360 -9.94 -11.67 -13.60
C GLY A 360 -10.98 -12.28 -12.65
N SER A 361 -11.97 -13.00 -13.20
CA SER A 361 -12.98 -13.71 -12.41
C SER A 361 -12.37 -14.80 -11.50
N ARG A 362 -11.35 -15.53 -11.97
CA ARG A 362 -10.63 -16.54 -11.15
C ARG A 362 -9.83 -15.88 -10.04
N VAL A 363 -9.19 -14.75 -10.29
CA VAL A 363 -8.44 -13.98 -9.29
C VAL A 363 -9.39 -13.47 -8.21
N SER A 364 -10.51 -12.85 -8.59
CA SER A 364 -11.56 -12.40 -7.67
C SER A 364 -12.01 -13.51 -6.72
N SER A 365 -12.35 -14.69 -7.29
CA SER A 365 -12.75 -15.87 -6.52
C SER A 365 -11.66 -16.39 -5.59
N ALA A 366 -10.39 -16.32 -6.01
CA ALA A 366 -9.26 -16.75 -5.19
C ALA A 366 -9.02 -15.83 -4.00
N ASN A 367 -9.10 -14.51 -4.23
CA ASN A 367 -8.83 -13.50 -3.19
C ASN A 367 -9.96 -13.40 -2.15
N SER A 368 -11.19 -13.72 -2.53
CA SER A 368 -12.37 -13.73 -1.64
C SER A 368 -12.50 -15.00 -0.77
N ARG A 369 -11.58 -15.97 -0.90
CA ARG A 369 -11.65 -17.18 -0.05
C ARG A 369 -11.46 -16.82 1.43
N PRO A 370 -12.30 -17.36 2.34
CA PRO A 370 -12.10 -17.19 3.78
C PRO A 370 -10.75 -17.80 4.20
N PRO A 371 -10.15 -17.33 5.31
CA PRO A 371 -8.95 -17.94 5.86
C PRO A 371 -9.21 -19.38 6.26
N ASN A 372 -8.15 -20.21 6.25
CA ASN A 372 -8.27 -21.58 6.78
C ASN A 372 -8.64 -21.53 8.27
N PRO A 373 -9.53 -22.41 8.75
CA PRO A 373 -9.73 -22.59 10.18
C PRO A 373 -8.37 -22.92 10.82
N GLN A 374 -8.01 -22.15 11.83
CA GLN A 374 -6.80 -22.39 12.65
C GLN A 374 -7.04 -23.46 13.68
#